data_cb8d88ee534315e636b8cef1c0293bd0
#
_entry.id   cb8d88ee534315e636b8cef1c0293bd0
#
_cell.length_a   1.000
_cell.length_b   1.000
_cell.length_c   1.000
_cell.angle_alpha   90.00
_cell.angle_beta   90.00
_cell.angle_gamma   90.00
#
_symmetry.space_group_name_H-M   'P 1'
#
loop_
_entity.id
_entity.type
_entity.pdbx_description
1 polymer ?
#
loop_
_entity_poly.entity_id
_entity_poly.type
_entity_poly.pdbx_seq_one_letter_code
_entity_poly.pdbx_strand_id
1 'polypeptide(L)'
;TAAGIILFVVSLFCMAGLKVIAPNEAIVLTLFGKYHGTIKKDGFFFVNPFCSSVNPAAAFGGKAGRKLSLKAMTLNNEKQKVNDEEGNPIEISVVVIWRIRDTAKAVFAVENYMTFISTQCDSSIRQVARQYPYDVSENGDEKSLRGSSQEIADVLKGELQSRVDTAGIEILDARINNLAYAPEIAAAMLQRQQAAAIIAARQKIVDG
;
A
#
# COMPACT_ATOMS: atom_id res chain seq x y z
N THR A 1 28.34 -25.66 43.50
CA THR A 1 27.18 -25.95 44.38
C THR A 1 25.90 -25.88 43.57
N ALA A 2 24.94 -26.79 43.81
CA ALA A 2 23.66 -26.88 43.09
C ALA A 2 22.89 -25.53 43.06
N ALA A 3 22.92 -24.79 44.17
CA ALA A 3 22.30 -23.46 44.28
C ALA A 3 22.88 -22.45 43.29
N GLY A 4 24.17 -22.45 43.04
CA GLY A 4 24.82 -21.55 42.03
C GLY A 4 24.38 -21.86 40.60
N ILE A 5 24.21 -23.14 40.27
CA ILE A 5 23.74 -23.54 38.94
C ILE A 5 22.28 -23.12 38.73
N ILE A 6 21.42 -23.28 39.72
CA ILE A 6 20.02 -22.86 39.67
C ILE A 6 19.93 -21.35 39.48
N LEU A 7 20.69 -20.59 40.25
CA LEU A 7 20.70 -19.10 40.16
C LEU A 7 21.21 -18.62 38.80
N PHE A 8 22.21 -19.29 38.23
CA PHE A 8 22.73 -19.00 36.88
C PHE A 8 21.67 -19.28 35.79
N VAL A 9 20.97 -20.42 35.87
CA VAL A 9 19.91 -20.78 34.92
C VAL A 9 18.75 -19.79 35.00
N VAL A 10 18.33 -19.40 36.20
CA VAL A 10 17.28 -18.39 36.41
C VAL A 10 17.69 -17.03 35.84
N SER A 11 18.94 -16.63 36.07
CA SER A 11 19.47 -15.38 35.48
C SER A 11 19.46 -15.38 33.95
N LEU A 12 19.92 -16.48 33.35
CA LEU A 12 19.90 -16.65 31.90
C LEU A 12 18.49 -16.60 31.32
N PHE A 13 17.53 -17.20 32.02
CA PHE A 13 16.13 -17.20 31.65
C PHE A 13 15.51 -15.78 31.74
N CYS A 14 15.85 -15.03 32.80
CA CYS A 14 15.40 -13.65 32.95
C CYS A 14 15.96 -12.75 31.82
N MET A 15 17.19 -12.98 31.37
CA MET A 15 17.77 -12.21 30.25
C MET A 15 17.01 -12.40 28.93
N ALA A 16 16.37 -13.55 28.70
CA ALA A 16 15.55 -13.80 27.51
C ALA A 16 14.33 -12.85 27.40
N GLY A 17 13.87 -12.30 28.53
CA GLY A 17 12.76 -11.34 28.59
C GLY A 17 13.14 -9.92 28.17
N LEU A 18 14.43 -9.60 28.02
CA LEU A 18 14.89 -8.26 27.68
C LEU A 18 14.68 -7.99 26.19
N LYS A 19 13.98 -6.90 25.87
CA LYS A 19 13.71 -6.45 24.49
C LYS A 19 14.10 -4.99 24.32
N VAL A 20 14.86 -4.71 23.26
CA VAL A 20 15.23 -3.36 22.86
C VAL A 20 14.38 -2.99 21.65
N ILE A 21 13.69 -1.87 21.68
CA ILE A 21 12.83 -1.37 20.61
C ILE A 21 13.39 -0.03 20.14
N ALA A 22 13.65 0.09 18.85
CA ALA A 22 14.09 1.33 18.23
C ALA A 22 12.88 2.25 17.91
N PRO A 23 13.11 3.55 17.71
CA PRO A 23 12.07 4.48 17.29
C PRO A 23 11.38 4.01 16.00
N ASN A 24 10.05 4.16 15.96
CA ASN A 24 9.20 3.69 14.86
C ASN A 24 9.27 2.17 14.59
N GLU A 25 9.53 1.38 15.62
CA GLU A 25 9.37 -0.06 15.61
C GLU A 25 8.33 -0.49 16.64
N ALA A 26 7.68 -1.62 16.39
CA ALA A 26 6.77 -2.24 17.34
C ALA A 26 7.04 -3.74 17.45
N ILE A 27 6.77 -4.29 18.62
CA ILE A 27 6.79 -5.74 18.85
C ILE A 27 5.39 -6.18 19.28
N VAL A 28 4.81 -7.10 18.51
CA VAL A 28 3.55 -7.77 18.86
C VAL A 28 3.88 -9.05 19.63
N LEU A 29 3.32 -9.17 20.82
CA LEU A 29 3.61 -10.25 21.75
C LEU A 29 2.41 -11.18 21.86
N THR A 30 2.70 -12.47 21.81
CA THR A 30 1.75 -13.55 22.10
C THR A 30 2.24 -14.37 23.27
N LEU A 31 1.34 -14.75 24.17
CA LEU A 31 1.60 -15.65 25.29
C LEU A 31 0.76 -16.91 25.09
N PHE A 32 1.40 -18.06 24.90
CA PHE A 32 0.74 -19.36 24.62
C PHE A 32 -0.31 -19.27 23.50
N GLY A 33 0.02 -18.55 22.42
CA GLY A 33 -0.86 -18.40 21.26
C GLY A 33 -1.94 -17.31 21.39
N LYS A 34 -2.12 -16.69 22.57
CA LYS A 34 -3.04 -15.57 22.75
C LYS A 34 -2.31 -14.24 22.60
N TYR A 35 -2.96 -13.26 21.96
CA TYR A 35 -2.47 -11.90 21.92
C TYR A 35 -2.33 -11.32 23.33
N HIS A 36 -1.12 -10.92 23.70
CA HIS A 36 -0.81 -10.38 25.02
C HIS A 36 -0.70 -8.84 25.00
N GLY A 37 -0.24 -8.28 23.90
CA GLY A 37 -0.10 -6.84 23.75
C GLY A 37 0.92 -6.44 22.69
N THR A 38 1.01 -5.14 22.45
CA THR A 38 1.99 -4.54 21.52
C THR A 38 2.77 -3.45 22.23
N ILE A 39 4.08 -3.48 22.11
CA ILE A 39 4.96 -2.42 22.59
C ILE A 39 5.33 -1.55 21.40
N LYS A 40 4.89 -0.28 21.41
CA LYS A 40 5.15 0.73 20.35
C LYS A 40 6.16 1.81 20.79
N LYS A 41 6.45 1.88 22.10
CA LYS A 41 7.43 2.85 22.62
C LYS A 41 8.84 2.33 22.40
N ASP A 42 9.72 3.23 22.05
CA ASP A 42 11.15 2.97 21.98
C ASP A 42 11.76 2.85 23.39
N GLY A 43 12.84 2.11 23.48
CA GLY A 43 13.56 1.92 24.72
C GLY A 43 13.83 0.45 25.05
N PHE A 44 14.12 0.25 26.32
CA PHE A 44 14.48 -1.05 26.88
C PHE A 44 13.34 -1.56 27.77
N PHE A 45 12.82 -2.73 27.44
CA PHE A 45 11.67 -3.33 28.13
C PHE A 45 11.99 -4.74 28.62
N PHE A 46 11.48 -5.05 29.80
CA PHE A 46 11.41 -6.42 30.28
C PHE A 46 10.02 -6.98 30.02
N VAL A 47 9.98 -8.08 29.31
CA VAL A 47 8.74 -8.79 28.95
C VAL A 47 8.83 -10.21 29.49
N ASN A 48 7.69 -10.81 29.80
CA ASN A 48 7.65 -12.20 30.24
C ASN A 48 8.43 -13.08 29.23
N PRO A 49 9.44 -13.86 29.69
CA PRO A 49 10.26 -14.71 28.82
C PRO A 49 9.47 -15.71 27.96
N PHE A 50 8.28 -16.10 28.41
CA PHE A 50 7.38 -17.00 27.66
C PHE A 50 6.63 -16.31 26.51
N CYS A 51 6.72 -14.98 26.40
CA CYS A 51 6.11 -14.27 25.29
C CYS A 51 6.92 -14.43 24.01
N SER A 52 6.25 -14.87 22.95
CA SER A 52 6.79 -14.92 21.61
C SER A 52 6.46 -13.63 20.85
N SER A 53 7.40 -13.12 20.05
CA SER A 53 7.16 -12.03 19.14
C SER A 53 6.73 -12.58 17.78
N VAL A 54 5.64 -12.04 17.22
CA VAL A 54 5.06 -12.47 15.95
C VAL A 54 5.20 -11.36 14.92
N ASN A 55 5.76 -11.70 13.75
CA ASN A 55 5.79 -10.85 12.58
C ASN A 55 5.61 -11.73 11.33
N PRO A 56 4.44 -11.70 10.67
CA PRO A 56 4.16 -12.54 9.51
C PRO A 56 5.08 -12.24 8.33
N ALA A 57 5.54 -11.00 8.15
CA ALA A 57 6.47 -10.65 7.08
C ALA A 57 7.84 -11.32 7.21
N ALA A 58 8.23 -11.76 8.41
CA ALA A 58 9.48 -12.49 8.63
C ALA A 58 9.45 -13.91 8.07
N ALA A 59 8.27 -14.53 7.96
CA ALA A 59 8.09 -15.88 7.46
C ALA A 59 8.29 -15.99 5.94
N PHE A 60 8.15 -14.90 5.21
CA PHE A 60 8.23 -14.86 3.73
C PHE A 60 9.60 -14.39 3.20
N GLY A 61 10.68 -14.61 3.94
CA GLY A 61 12.05 -14.42 3.44
C GLY A 61 12.53 -12.96 3.37
N GLY A 62 11.77 -12.03 3.91
CA GLY A 62 12.23 -10.65 4.08
C GLY A 62 13.26 -10.52 5.21
N LYS A 63 14.13 -9.50 5.14
CA LYS A 63 15.00 -9.08 6.26
C LYS A 63 14.20 -8.55 7.47
N ALA A 64 12.89 -8.76 7.49
CA ALA A 64 12.00 -8.36 8.54
C ALA A 64 12.26 -9.25 9.77
N GLY A 65 12.97 -8.70 10.74
CA GLY A 65 13.14 -9.34 12.05
C GLY A 65 11.79 -9.53 12.76
N ARG A 66 11.84 -9.98 14.02
CA ARG A 66 10.63 -10.16 14.85
C ARG A 66 9.88 -8.86 15.18
N LYS A 67 10.33 -7.71 14.67
CA LYS A 67 9.77 -6.38 14.90
C LYS A 67 9.03 -5.89 13.65
N LEU A 68 7.97 -5.12 13.86
CA LEU A 68 7.23 -4.43 12.81
C LEU A 68 7.74 -3.00 12.64
N SER A 69 7.93 -2.56 11.42
CA SER A 69 8.22 -1.17 11.12
C SER A 69 6.93 -0.35 11.12
N LEU A 70 6.93 0.76 11.86
CA LEU A 70 5.85 1.76 11.84
C LEU A 70 6.19 2.95 10.94
N LYS A 71 7.34 2.90 10.25
CA LYS A 71 7.76 3.94 9.30
C LYS A 71 6.85 3.95 8.09
N ALA A 72 6.78 5.10 7.42
CA ALA A 72 6.18 5.16 6.10
C ALA A 72 6.96 4.28 5.13
N MET A 73 6.26 3.44 4.40
CA MET A 73 6.78 2.53 3.39
C MET A 73 6.19 2.91 2.04
N THR A 74 6.93 2.67 0.98
CA THR A 74 6.49 2.93 -0.39
C THR A 74 6.24 1.61 -1.10
N LEU A 75 5.04 1.47 -1.65
CA LEU A 75 4.69 0.44 -2.62
C LEU A 75 4.73 1.08 -4.00
N ASN A 76 5.63 0.61 -4.83
CA ASN A 76 5.66 0.95 -6.24
C ASN A 76 4.97 -0.20 -6.99
N ASN A 77 3.75 0.05 -7.45
CA ASN A 77 3.00 -0.94 -8.18
C ASN A 77 3.51 -1.05 -9.61
N GLU A 78 3.62 -2.28 -10.12
CA GLU A 78 4.04 -2.54 -11.49
C GLU A 78 2.99 -2.00 -12.48
N LYS A 79 3.43 -1.73 -13.71
CA LYS A 79 2.52 -1.30 -14.77
C LYS A 79 1.48 -2.39 -15.04
N GLN A 80 0.22 -2.00 -14.99
CA GLN A 80 -0.91 -2.87 -15.28
C GLN A 80 -1.61 -2.41 -16.56
N LYS A 81 -1.99 -3.35 -17.39
CA LYS A 81 -2.89 -3.11 -18.52
C LYS A 81 -4.32 -3.25 -18.03
N VAL A 82 -5.09 -2.17 -18.11
CA VAL A 82 -6.50 -2.10 -17.72
C VAL A 82 -7.28 -1.36 -18.79
N ASN A 83 -8.59 -1.52 -18.81
CA ASN A 83 -9.44 -0.75 -19.70
C ASN A 83 -9.98 0.48 -18.97
N ASP A 84 -10.02 1.62 -19.66
CA ASP A 84 -10.69 2.82 -19.20
C ASP A 84 -12.22 2.70 -19.32
N GLU A 85 -12.96 3.77 -19.04
CA GLU A 85 -14.43 3.82 -19.15
C GLU A 85 -14.92 3.54 -20.59
N GLU A 86 -14.21 4.04 -21.59
CA GLU A 86 -14.53 3.83 -23.01
C GLU A 86 -14.13 2.42 -23.52
N GLY A 87 -13.48 1.61 -22.68
CA GLY A 87 -12.98 0.27 -23.05
C GLY A 87 -11.62 0.28 -23.72
N ASN A 88 -10.92 1.42 -23.79
CA ASN A 88 -9.59 1.50 -24.36
C ASN A 88 -8.57 0.88 -23.41
N PRO A 89 -7.66 0.02 -23.89
CA PRO A 89 -6.58 -0.53 -23.07
C PRO A 89 -5.53 0.56 -22.76
N ILE A 90 -5.31 0.78 -21.46
CA ILE A 90 -4.30 1.72 -20.94
C ILE A 90 -3.31 0.99 -20.04
N GLU A 91 -2.09 1.50 -19.97
CA GLU A 91 -1.07 1.10 -19.01
C GLU A 91 -1.01 2.13 -17.89
N ILE A 92 -1.24 1.67 -16.66
CA ILE A 92 -1.22 2.51 -15.47
C ILE A 92 -0.31 1.90 -14.41
N SER A 93 0.46 2.74 -13.72
CA SER A 93 1.19 2.38 -12.51
C SER A 93 0.98 3.44 -11.44
N VAL A 94 1.00 3.02 -10.17
CA VAL A 94 0.73 3.86 -9.02
C VAL A 94 1.82 3.68 -7.97
N VAL A 95 2.18 4.76 -7.31
CA VAL A 95 3.02 4.77 -6.12
C VAL A 95 2.14 5.06 -4.92
N VAL A 96 2.17 4.17 -3.94
CA VAL A 96 1.40 4.29 -2.70
C VAL A 96 2.34 4.43 -1.52
N ILE A 97 2.14 5.46 -0.70
CA ILE A 97 2.85 5.66 0.56
C ILE A 97 1.91 5.26 1.69
N TRP A 98 2.34 4.34 2.52
CA TRP A 98 1.50 3.74 3.56
C TRP A 98 2.30 3.42 4.82
N ARG A 99 1.62 3.19 5.94
CA ARG A 99 2.21 2.73 7.20
C ARG A 99 1.27 1.81 7.97
N ILE A 100 1.81 1.07 8.91
CA ILE A 100 1.02 0.27 9.85
C ILE A 100 0.51 1.20 10.96
N ARG A 101 -0.82 1.33 11.07
CA ARG A 101 -1.51 2.06 12.14
C ARG A 101 -1.88 1.14 13.29
N ASP A 102 -2.48 0.00 12.98
CA ASP A 102 -2.86 -1.03 13.95
C ASP A 102 -2.03 -2.29 13.75
N THR A 103 -1.08 -2.49 14.64
CA THR A 103 -0.14 -3.61 14.61
C THR A 103 -0.80 -4.95 14.86
N ALA A 104 -1.86 -5.00 15.69
CA ALA A 104 -2.57 -6.25 15.97
C ALA A 104 -3.34 -6.72 14.72
N LYS A 105 -4.05 -5.80 14.05
CA LYS A 105 -4.72 -6.12 12.78
C LYS A 105 -3.73 -6.54 11.70
N ALA A 106 -2.60 -5.83 11.56
CA ALA A 106 -1.60 -6.16 10.55
C ALA A 106 -0.97 -7.56 10.74
N VAL A 107 -0.93 -8.05 11.99
CA VAL A 107 -0.35 -9.37 12.30
C VAL A 107 -1.38 -10.50 12.30
N PHE A 108 -2.62 -10.24 12.74
CA PHE A 108 -3.60 -11.28 12.99
C PHE A 108 -4.79 -11.29 12.05
N ALA A 109 -5.10 -10.17 11.36
CA ALA A 109 -6.22 -10.10 10.45
C ALA A 109 -5.89 -10.57 9.03
N VAL A 110 -4.62 -10.49 8.63
CA VAL A 110 -4.16 -10.90 7.29
C VAL A 110 -2.89 -11.73 7.41
N GLU A 111 -2.71 -12.68 6.52
CA GLU A 111 -1.56 -13.58 6.52
C GLU A 111 -0.27 -12.85 6.19
N ASN A 112 -0.30 -11.98 5.18
CA ASN A 112 0.83 -11.15 4.78
C ASN A 112 0.33 -9.77 4.34
N TYR A 113 0.53 -8.77 5.19
CA TYR A 113 0.08 -7.41 4.93
C TYR A 113 0.78 -6.75 3.71
N MET A 114 2.01 -7.17 3.35
CA MET A 114 2.71 -6.67 2.17
C MET A 114 2.03 -7.14 0.88
N THR A 115 1.79 -8.44 0.77
CA THR A 115 1.09 -9.03 -0.37
C THR A 115 -0.36 -8.54 -0.43
N PHE A 116 -1.00 -8.41 0.74
CA PHE A 116 -2.37 -7.92 0.84
C PHE A 116 -2.52 -6.51 0.26
N ILE A 117 -1.67 -5.55 0.68
CA ILE A 117 -1.75 -4.18 0.16
C ILE A 117 -1.45 -4.12 -1.35
N SER A 118 -0.50 -4.91 -1.85
CA SER A 118 -0.20 -4.97 -3.28
C SER A 118 -1.41 -5.45 -4.08
N THR A 119 -2.04 -6.54 -3.66
CA THR A 119 -3.24 -7.09 -4.32
C THR A 119 -4.42 -6.13 -4.26
N GLN A 120 -4.64 -5.44 -3.11
CA GLN A 120 -5.71 -4.45 -3.00
C GLN A 120 -5.43 -3.22 -3.87
N CYS A 121 -4.17 -2.81 -3.99
CA CYS A 121 -3.75 -1.73 -4.89
C CYS A 121 -4.10 -2.06 -6.34
N ASP A 122 -3.73 -3.26 -6.82
CA ASP A 122 -4.06 -3.73 -8.16
C ASP A 122 -5.57 -3.71 -8.45
N SER A 123 -6.35 -4.16 -7.48
CA SER A 123 -7.81 -4.19 -7.59
C SER A 123 -8.41 -2.79 -7.62
N SER A 124 -7.92 -1.89 -6.77
CA SER A 124 -8.41 -0.50 -6.68
C SER A 124 -8.07 0.29 -7.94
N ILE A 125 -6.86 0.14 -8.49
CA ILE A 125 -6.46 0.75 -9.76
C ILE A 125 -7.41 0.32 -10.88
N ARG A 126 -7.69 -0.98 -10.99
CA ARG A 126 -8.58 -1.51 -12.03
C ARG A 126 -10.02 -1.01 -11.90
N GLN A 127 -10.50 -0.85 -10.66
CA GLN A 127 -11.82 -0.33 -10.40
C GLN A 127 -11.92 1.16 -10.75
N VAL A 128 -10.95 1.97 -10.31
CA VAL A 128 -10.94 3.41 -10.57
C VAL A 128 -10.73 3.70 -12.05
N ALA A 129 -9.81 2.99 -12.73
CA ALA A 129 -9.57 3.18 -14.16
C ALA A 129 -10.84 2.98 -15.01
N ARG A 130 -11.73 2.06 -14.62
CA ARG A 130 -13.00 1.81 -15.34
C ARG A 130 -14.07 2.89 -15.14
N GLN A 131 -13.88 3.81 -14.21
CA GLN A 131 -14.85 4.85 -13.89
C GLN A 131 -14.56 6.17 -14.62
N TYR A 132 -13.41 6.29 -15.25
CA TYR A 132 -12.96 7.52 -15.88
C TYR A 132 -12.36 7.23 -17.26
N PRO A 133 -12.65 8.09 -18.27
CA PRO A 133 -11.99 8.00 -19.57
C PRO A 133 -10.52 8.41 -19.43
N TYR A 134 -9.67 7.93 -20.33
CA TYR A 134 -8.24 8.31 -20.35
C TYR A 134 -8.05 9.79 -20.60
N ASP A 135 -8.74 10.36 -21.59
CA ASP A 135 -8.65 11.78 -21.98
C ASP A 135 -10.03 12.42 -21.92
N VAL A 136 -10.07 13.75 -21.93
CA VAL A 136 -11.33 14.49 -21.86
C VAL A 136 -12.20 14.16 -23.07
N SER A 137 -13.45 13.79 -22.83
CA SER A 137 -14.48 13.64 -23.84
C SER A 137 -14.75 14.98 -24.56
N GLU A 138 -15.21 14.96 -25.80
CA GLU A 138 -15.50 16.16 -26.60
C GLU A 138 -16.47 17.16 -25.91
N ASN A 139 -17.22 16.71 -24.89
CA ASN A 139 -18.16 17.51 -24.11
C ASN A 139 -17.54 18.33 -22.96
N GLY A 140 -16.24 18.25 -22.71
CA GLY A 140 -15.46 19.23 -21.94
C GLY A 140 -15.59 19.24 -20.41
N ASP A 141 -16.62 18.62 -19.81
CA ASP A 141 -16.92 18.70 -18.36
C ASP A 141 -16.63 17.42 -17.57
N GLU A 142 -16.19 16.36 -18.23
CA GLU A 142 -15.95 15.08 -17.57
C GLU A 142 -14.51 14.99 -17.05
N LYS A 143 -14.37 14.46 -15.82
CA LYS A 143 -13.07 14.16 -15.22
C LYS A 143 -12.41 13.04 -16.01
N SER A 144 -11.14 13.23 -16.37
CA SER A 144 -10.35 12.22 -17.08
C SER A 144 -9.13 11.81 -16.26
N LEU A 145 -8.64 10.58 -16.50
CA LEU A 145 -7.46 10.04 -15.83
C LEU A 145 -6.24 10.94 -16.03
N ARG A 146 -6.12 11.57 -17.19
CA ARG A 146 -5.01 12.45 -17.56
C ARG A 146 -5.19 13.87 -17.03
N GLY A 147 -6.38 14.45 -17.22
CA GLY A 147 -6.67 15.86 -16.90
C GLY A 147 -6.86 16.11 -15.40
N SER A 148 -7.47 15.15 -14.69
CA SER A 148 -7.84 15.26 -13.27
C SER A 148 -7.02 14.31 -12.39
N SER A 149 -5.77 14.09 -12.72
CA SER A 149 -4.92 13.07 -12.08
C SER A 149 -4.83 13.20 -10.56
N GLN A 150 -4.86 14.40 -9.99
CA GLN A 150 -4.82 14.60 -8.54
C GLN A 150 -6.12 14.19 -7.87
N GLU A 151 -7.27 14.58 -8.43
CA GLU A 151 -8.58 14.21 -7.87
C GLU A 151 -8.80 12.69 -7.94
N ILE A 152 -8.36 12.07 -9.02
CA ILE A 152 -8.43 10.62 -9.20
C ILE A 152 -7.49 9.91 -8.24
N ALA A 153 -6.31 10.48 -7.95
CA ALA A 153 -5.41 9.97 -6.92
C ALA A 153 -6.07 10.00 -5.53
N ASP A 154 -6.85 11.05 -5.22
CA ASP A 154 -7.59 11.15 -3.96
C ASP A 154 -8.74 10.11 -3.89
N VAL A 155 -9.45 9.88 -4.99
CA VAL A 155 -10.45 8.81 -5.09
C VAL A 155 -9.80 7.44 -4.90
N LEU A 156 -8.68 7.19 -5.57
CA LEU A 156 -7.92 5.94 -5.43
C LEU A 156 -7.44 5.72 -3.99
N LYS A 157 -6.94 6.79 -3.34
CA LYS A 157 -6.55 6.75 -1.93
C LYS A 157 -7.71 6.36 -1.03
N GLY A 158 -8.88 6.95 -1.22
CA GLY A 158 -10.09 6.65 -0.45
C GLY A 158 -10.56 5.21 -0.64
N GLU A 159 -10.61 4.75 -1.89
CA GLU A 159 -10.99 3.39 -2.24
C GLU A 159 -10.00 2.36 -1.65
N LEU A 160 -8.71 2.61 -1.79
CA LEU A 160 -7.68 1.74 -1.23
C LEU A 160 -7.73 1.73 0.30
N GLN A 161 -7.92 2.89 0.96
CA GLN A 161 -8.01 2.97 2.42
C GLN A 161 -9.16 2.11 2.94
N SER A 162 -10.35 2.17 2.33
CA SER A 162 -11.50 1.38 2.76
C SER A 162 -11.22 -0.12 2.74
N ARG A 163 -10.42 -0.59 1.79
CA ARG A 163 -10.06 -2.01 1.63
C ARG A 163 -8.99 -2.46 2.60
N VAL A 164 -8.01 -1.60 2.92
CA VAL A 164 -6.87 -1.98 3.78
C VAL A 164 -7.10 -1.70 5.26
N ASP A 165 -8.20 -1.08 5.65
CA ASP A 165 -8.56 -0.84 7.05
C ASP A 165 -8.68 -2.13 7.87
N THR A 166 -9.12 -3.21 7.25
CA THR A 166 -9.19 -4.55 7.87
C THR A 166 -7.81 -5.05 8.30
N ALA A 167 -6.76 -4.70 7.55
CA ALA A 167 -5.38 -5.02 7.86
C ALA A 167 -4.69 -4.01 8.78
N GLY A 168 -5.40 -2.97 9.24
CA GLY A 168 -4.83 -1.93 10.11
C GLY A 168 -3.75 -1.09 9.44
N ILE A 169 -3.83 -0.93 8.11
CA ILE A 169 -2.92 -0.13 7.29
C ILE A 169 -3.55 1.24 7.06
N GLU A 170 -2.72 2.28 7.08
CA GLU A 170 -3.09 3.65 6.75
C GLU A 170 -2.38 4.08 5.48
N ILE A 171 -3.15 4.55 4.50
CA ILE A 171 -2.64 5.11 3.26
C ILE A 171 -2.38 6.60 3.48
N LEU A 172 -1.12 7.00 3.38
CA LEU A 172 -0.72 8.41 3.54
C LEU A 172 -0.94 9.17 2.24
N ASP A 173 -0.51 8.58 1.12
CA ASP A 173 -0.60 9.19 -0.20
C ASP A 173 -0.71 8.11 -1.29
N ALA A 174 -1.34 8.45 -2.40
CA ALA A 174 -1.39 7.62 -3.59
C ALA A 174 -1.22 8.53 -4.81
N ARG A 175 -0.36 8.15 -5.75
CA ARG A 175 -0.09 8.95 -6.96
C ARG A 175 0.01 8.06 -8.18
N ILE A 176 -0.58 8.53 -9.27
CA ILE A 176 -0.39 7.91 -10.58
C ILE A 176 1.02 8.27 -11.06
N ASN A 177 1.85 7.25 -11.29
CA ASN A 177 3.23 7.41 -11.71
C ASN A 177 3.38 7.30 -13.23
N ASN A 178 2.64 6.39 -13.86
CA ASN A 178 2.62 6.22 -15.30
C ASN A 178 1.19 6.03 -15.79
N LEU A 179 0.84 6.72 -16.85
CA LEU A 179 -0.45 6.61 -17.51
C LEU A 179 -0.25 6.81 -19.01
N ALA A 180 -0.52 5.77 -19.79
CA ALA A 180 -0.36 5.81 -21.24
C ALA A 180 -1.37 4.85 -21.90
N TYR A 181 -1.70 5.07 -23.16
CA TYR A 181 -2.39 4.05 -23.95
C TYR A 181 -1.50 2.82 -24.11
N ALA A 182 -2.10 1.65 -24.15
CA ALA A 182 -1.36 0.43 -24.47
C ALA A 182 -0.74 0.53 -25.87
N PRO A 183 0.47 -0.02 -26.08
CA PRO A 183 1.21 0.13 -27.33
C PRO A 183 0.41 -0.27 -28.58
N GLU A 184 -0.51 -1.20 -28.45
CA GLU A 184 -1.33 -1.72 -29.56
C GLU A 184 -2.25 -0.66 -30.16
N ILE A 185 -2.74 0.29 -29.34
CA ILE A 185 -3.68 1.32 -29.78
C ILE A 185 -3.10 2.72 -29.80
N ALA A 186 -1.89 2.92 -29.25
CA ALA A 186 -1.30 4.24 -29.07
C ALA A 186 -1.23 5.05 -30.39
N ALA A 187 -0.84 4.42 -31.50
CA ALA A 187 -0.78 5.09 -32.81
C ALA A 187 -2.16 5.51 -33.34
N ALA A 188 -3.18 4.66 -33.19
CA ALA A 188 -4.54 4.94 -33.62
C ALA A 188 -5.17 6.07 -32.78
N MET A 189 -4.93 6.06 -31.47
CA MET A 189 -5.42 7.11 -30.56
C MET A 189 -4.76 8.46 -30.81
N LEU A 190 -3.47 8.48 -31.14
CA LEU A 190 -2.77 9.71 -31.54
C LEU A 190 -3.38 10.32 -32.82
N GLN A 191 -3.70 9.49 -33.81
CA GLN A 191 -4.38 9.95 -35.03
C GLN A 191 -5.77 10.50 -34.72
N ARG A 192 -6.56 9.86 -33.86
CA ARG A 192 -7.88 10.34 -33.41
C ARG A 192 -7.75 11.71 -32.72
N GLN A 193 -6.78 11.87 -31.80
CA GLN A 193 -6.53 13.12 -31.10
C GLN A 193 -6.13 14.25 -32.08
N GLN A 194 -5.29 13.96 -33.07
CA GLN A 194 -4.91 14.93 -34.12
C GLN A 194 -6.11 15.36 -34.98
N ALA A 195 -6.95 14.41 -35.36
CA ALA A 195 -8.17 14.72 -36.14
C ALA A 195 -9.14 15.58 -35.31
N ALA A 196 -9.39 15.25 -34.05
CA ALA A 196 -10.23 16.03 -33.16
C ALA A 196 -9.69 17.47 -32.96
N ALA A 197 -8.37 17.61 -32.76
CA ALA A 197 -7.73 18.92 -32.62
C ALA A 197 -7.88 19.78 -33.88
N ILE A 198 -7.78 19.20 -35.09
CA ILE A 198 -7.98 19.90 -36.35
C ILE A 198 -9.43 20.39 -36.51
N ILE A 199 -10.41 19.53 -36.15
CA ILE A 199 -11.83 19.88 -36.18
C ILE A 199 -12.12 21.03 -35.22
N ALA A 200 -11.65 20.93 -33.97
CA ALA A 200 -11.81 21.96 -32.94
C ALA A 200 -11.17 23.31 -33.38
N ALA A 201 -9.97 23.25 -33.97
CA ALA A 201 -9.32 24.45 -34.53
C ALA A 201 -10.12 25.10 -35.66
N ARG A 202 -10.70 24.29 -36.55
CA ARG A 202 -11.55 24.80 -37.65
C ARG A 202 -12.85 25.44 -37.14
N GLN A 203 -13.50 24.84 -36.15
CA GLN A 203 -14.69 25.41 -35.52
C GLN A 203 -14.41 26.79 -34.92
N LYS A 204 -13.30 26.93 -34.18
CA LYS A 204 -12.89 28.23 -33.61
C LYS A 204 -12.61 29.30 -34.66
N ILE A 205 -12.22 28.92 -35.88
CA ILE A 205 -12.00 29.86 -36.98
C ILE A 205 -13.35 30.30 -37.63
N VAL A 206 -14.35 29.43 -37.60
CA VAL A 206 -15.68 29.71 -38.16
C VAL A 206 -16.54 30.54 -37.19
N ASP A 207 -16.36 30.33 -35.87
CA ASP A 207 -17.12 31.02 -34.83
C ASP A 207 -16.54 32.37 -34.38
N GLY A 208 -15.33 32.73 -34.85
CA GLY A 208 -14.64 34.02 -34.60
C GLY A 208 -14.51 34.87 -35.79
#